data_502ee30682894a5a682753eee262eb7c
#
_entry.id   502ee30682894a5a682753eee262eb7c
#
_cell.length_a   1.000
_cell.length_b   1.000
_cell.length_c   1.000
_cell.angle_alpha   90.00
_cell.angle_beta   90.00
_cell.angle_gamma   90.00
#
_symmetry.space_group_name_H-M   'P 1'
#
loop_
_entity.id
_entity.type
_entity.pdbx_description
1 polymer ?
#
loop_
_entity_poly.entity_id
_entity_poly.type
_entity_poly.pdbx_seq_one_letter_code
_entity_poly.pdbx_strand_id
1 'polypeptide(L)'
;MTLQGPSDGALVKYLSENRENLVYALEKAERDRAVKANETYGNPGIESAILKTFGVEMKVPKGYTLAAQKPDFIWARNEYPTASQGFFIYSYPYEGKQSLTEEALVAARNKYAAQIRT
;
A
#
# COMPACT_ATOMS: atom_id res chain seq x y z
N MET A 1 -3.58 23.06 4.33
CA MET A 1 -2.37 23.84 4.68
C MET A 1 -2.42 25.19 4.00
N THR A 2 -2.21 26.25 4.75
CA THR A 2 -2.21 27.60 4.21
C THR A 2 -0.79 28.16 4.29
N LEU A 3 -0.30 28.74 3.19
CA LEU A 3 0.99 29.41 3.13
C LEU A 3 0.79 30.90 2.90
N GLN A 4 1.45 31.71 3.73
CA GLN A 4 1.40 33.17 3.64
C GLN A 4 2.80 33.74 3.72
N GLY A 5 3.06 34.80 2.98
CA GLY A 5 4.33 35.52 3.00
C GLY A 5 4.12 37.03 2.85
N PRO A 6 5.14 37.84 3.22
CA PRO A 6 5.04 39.28 3.14
C PRO A 6 5.02 39.83 1.69
N SER A 7 5.44 39.02 0.72
CA SER A 7 5.39 39.37 -0.69
C SER A 7 5.41 38.12 -1.55
N ASP A 8 5.04 38.23 -2.81
CA ASP A 8 5.06 37.10 -3.75
C ASP A 8 6.48 36.54 -3.92
N GLY A 9 7.49 37.42 -4.00
CA GLY A 9 8.88 36.99 -4.09
C GLY A 9 9.36 36.22 -2.88
N ALA A 10 8.99 36.65 -1.69
CA ALA A 10 9.33 35.93 -0.45
C ALA A 10 8.67 34.55 -0.39
N LEU A 11 7.42 34.44 -0.84
CA LEU A 11 6.70 33.18 -0.89
C LEU A 11 7.34 32.21 -1.89
N VAL A 12 7.69 32.68 -3.09
CA VAL A 12 8.36 31.87 -4.11
C VAL A 12 9.72 31.36 -3.59
N LYS A 13 10.48 32.22 -2.94
CA LYS A 13 11.76 31.85 -2.33
C LYS A 13 11.59 30.77 -1.27
N TYR A 14 10.63 30.94 -0.38
CA TYR A 14 10.33 29.94 0.65
C TYR A 14 9.95 28.59 0.04
N LEU A 15 9.08 28.58 -0.96
CA LEU A 15 8.66 27.35 -1.64
C LEU A 15 9.85 26.66 -2.32
N SER A 16 10.75 27.41 -2.96
CA SER A 16 11.93 26.85 -3.62
C SER A 16 12.90 26.24 -2.62
N GLU A 17 13.14 26.92 -1.50
CA GLU A 17 14.08 26.47 -0.46
C GLU A 17 13.55 25.29 0.37
N ASN A 18 12.23 25.18 0.53
CA ASN A 18 11.59 24.19 1.37
C ASN A 18 10.76 23.16 0.58
N ARG A 19 10.99 23.07 -0.71
CA ARG A 19 10.21 22.19 -1.60
C ARG A 19 10.11 20.77 -1.09
N GLU A 20 11.22 20.16 -0.74
CA GLU A 20 11.24 18.76 -0.29
C GLU A 20 10.51 18.58 1.04
N ASN A 21 10.69 19.52 1.96
CA ASN A 21 10.01 19.48 3.26
C ASN A 21 8.49 19.64 3.10
N LEU A 22 8.06 20.50 2.19
CA LEU A 22 6.64 20.72 1.92
C LEU A 22 6.00 19.49 1.27
N VAL A 23 6.65 18.91 0.28
CA VAL A 23 6.18 17.67 -0.37
C VAL A 23 6.08 16.55 0.65
N TYR A 24 7.10 16.37 1.48
CA TYR A 24 7.09 15.36 2.53
C TYR A 24 5.94 15.56 3.51
N ALA A 25 5.71 16.81 3.95
CA ALA A 25 4.62 17.10 4.88
C ALA A 25 3.25 16.81 4.28
N LEU A 26 3.04 17.13 3.00
CA LEU A 26 1.79 16.85 2.30
C LEU A 26 1.58 15.35 2.10
N GLU A 27 2.62 14.64 1.69
CA GLU A 27 2.55 13.18 1.52
C GLU A 27 2.30 12.47 2.84
N LYS A 28 2.95 12.90 3.91
CA LYS A 28 2.73 12.35 5.25
C LYS A 28 1.29 12.58 5.70
N ALA A 29 0.75 13.78 5.49
CA ALA A 29 -0.63 14.09 5.85
C ALA A 29 -1.63 13.21 5.09
N GLU A 30 -1.38 12.94 3.81
CA GLU A 30 -2.21 12.04 3.01
C GLU A 30 -2.15 10.60 3.52
N ARG A 31 -0.95 10.11 3.84
CA ARG A 31 -0.79 8.76 4.40
C ARG A 31 -1.49 8.61 5.74
N ASP A 32 -1.30 9.57 6.64
CA ASP A 32 -1.93 9.55 7.96
C ASP A 32 -3.45 9.58 7.86
N ARG A 33 -3.97 10.34 6.91
CA ARG A 33 -5.40 10.44 6.65
C ARG A 33 -5.96 9.11 6.12
N ALA A 34 -5.23 8.47 5.20
CA ALA A 34 -5.60 7.17 4.65
C ALA A 34 -5.59 6.07 5.73
N VAL A 35 -4.56 6.04 6.57
CA VAL A 35 -4.47 5.08 7.68
C VAL A 35 -5.63 5.26 8.63
N LYS A 36 -5.92 6.49 9.03
CA LYS A 36 -7.02 6.79 9.95
C LYS A 36 -8.38 6.42 9.34
N ALA A 37 -8.58 6.70 8.06
CA ALA A 37 -9.81 6.30 7.36
C ALA A 37 -9.96 4.79 7.32
N ASN A 38 -8.87 4.05 7.09
CA ASN A 38 -8.88 2.60 7.07
C ASN A 38 -9.15 1.98 8.45
N GLU A 39 -8.71 2.64 9.52
CA GLU A 39 -9.03 2.22 10.88
C GLU A 39 -10.52 2.33 11.18
N THR A 40 -11.17 3.36 10.66
CA THR A 40 -12.59 3.62 10.91
C THR A 40 -13.50 2.90 9.91
N TYR A 41 -13.12 2.90 8.63
CA TYR A 41 -13.95 2.40 7.53
C TYR A 41 -13.27 1.30 6.72
N GLY A 42 -12.34 0.56 7.32
CA GLY A 42 -11.59 -0.49 6.64
C GLY A 42 -12.44 -1.69 6.24
N ASN A 43 -11.77 -2.75 5.82
CA ASN A 43 -12.40 -4.00 5.36
C ASN A 43 -12.09 -5.12 6.35
N PRO A 44 -12.90 -5.29 7.42
CA PRO A 44 -12.59 -6.27 8.47
C PRO A 44 -12.60 -7.71 7.97
N GLY A 45 -13.35 -8.05 6.93
CA GLY A 45 -13.38 -9.38 6.36
C GLY A 45 -12.03 -9.79 5.79
N ILE A 46 -11.43 -8.93 4.97
CA ILE A 46 -10.11 -9.18 4.38
C ILE A 46 -9.02 -9.08 5.45
N GLU A 47 -9.11 -8.12 6.35
CA GLU A 47 -8.17 -7.96 7.46
C GLU A 47 -8.11 -9.21 8.34
N SER A 48 -9.27 -9.79 8.65
CA SER A 48 -9.36 -11.03 9.42
C SER A 48 -8.78 -12.21 8.66
N ALA A 49 -9.01 -12.30 7.35
CA ALA A 49 -8.44 -13.35 6.52
C ALA A 49 -6.92 -13.28 6.49
N ILE A 50 -6.36 -12.09 6.38
CA ILE A 50 -4.90 -11.87 6.39
C ILE A 50 -4.32 -12.28 7.76
N LEU A 51 -4.93 -11.84 8.84
CA LEU A 51 -4.48 -12.18 10.19
C LEU A 51 -4.51 -13.69 10.42
N LYS A 52 -5.58 -14.36 10.01
CA LYS A 52 -5.75 -15.81 10.17
C LYS A 52 -4.73 -16.58 9.31
N THR A 53 -4.47 -16.12 8.10
CA THR A 53 -3.60 -16.83 7.15
C THR A 53 -2.12 -16.59 7.44
N PHE A 54 -1.73 -15.34 7.71
CA PHE A 54 -0.32 -14.94 7.84
C PHE A 54 0.08 -14.56 9.26
N GLY A 55 -0.86 -14.36 10.17
CA GLY A 55 -0.58 -13.93 11.53
C GLY A 55 -0.13 -12.48 11.64
N VAL A 56 -0.40 -11.65 10.64
CA VAL A 56 -0.04 -10.23 10.61
C VAL A 56 -1.29 -9.37 10.53
N GLU A 57 -1.24 -8.20 11.16
CA GLU A 57 -2.30 -7.20 11.03
C GLU A 57 -2.00 -6.28 9.86
N MET A 58 -2.99 -6.10 9.01
CA MET A 58 -2.90 -5.18 7.89
C MET A 58 -4.22 -4.46 7.72
N LYS A 59 -4.18 -3.15 7.56
CA LYS A 59 -5.37 -2.34 7.31
C LYS A 59 -5.65 -2.29 5.82
N VAL A 60 -6.87 -2.63 5.43
CA VAL A 60 -7.29 -2.71 4.04
C VAL A 60 -8.39 -1.69 3.79
N PRO A 61 -8.29 -0.86 2.74
CA PRO A 61 -9.33 0.09 2.40
C PRO A 61 -10.67 -0.57 2.07
N LYS A 62 -11.74 0.14 2.32
CA LYS A 62 -13.08 -0.28 1.93
C LYS A 62 -13.17 -0.38 0.40
N GLY A 63 -13.94 -1.34 -0.09
CA GLY A 63 -14.16 -1.52 -1.52
C GLY A 63 -13.38 -2.68 -2.13
N TYR A 64 -12.37 -3.21 -1.43
CA TYR A 64 -11.68 -4.41 -1.89
C TYR A 64 -12.50 -5.65 -1.63
N THR A 65 -12.43 -6.59 -2.54
CA THR A 65 -13.05 -7.91 -2.41
C THR A 65 -11.99 -8.99 -2.51
N LEU A 66 -12.16 -10.03 -1.70
CA LEU A 66 -11.23 -11.16 -1.71
C LEU A 66 -11.47 -12.00 -2.96
N ALA A 67 -10.50 -12.03 -3.87
CA ALA A 67 -10.59 -12.75 -5.13
C ALA A 67 -10.02 -14.18 -5.04
N ALA A 68 -9.01 -14.39 -4.19
CA ALA A 68 -8.43 -15.71 -3.96
C ALA A 68 -7.85 -15.78 -2.56
N GLN A 69 -8.00 -16.93 -1.91
CA GLN A 69 -7.43 -17.20 -0.60
C GLN A 69 -6.86 -18.61 -0.58
N LYS A 70 -5.55 -18.71 -0.34
CA LYS A 70 -4.82 -19.96 -0.18
C LYS A 70 -3.98 -19.88 1.09
N PRO A 71 -3.45 -20.99 1.62
CA PRO A 71 -2.63 -20.97 2.84
C PRO A 71 -1.41 -20.07 2.78
N ASP A 72 -0.87 -19.82 1.59
CA ASP A 72 0.33 -19.01 1.38
C ASP A 72 0.11 -17.81 0.44
N PHE A 73 -1.14 -17.54 0.06
CA PHE A 73 -1.46 -16.52 -0.95
C PHE A 73 -2.86 -15.95 -0.73
N ILE A 74 -2.94 -14.64 -0.71
CA ILE A 74 -4.22 -13.90 -0.70
C ILE A 74 -4.17 -12.85 -1.79
N TRP A 75 -5.22 -12.78 -2.61
CA TRP A 75 -5.40 -11.77 -3.63
C TRP A 75 -6.73 -11.05 -3.41
N ALA A 76 -6.66 -9.73 -3.31
CA ALA A 76 -7.81 -8.86 -3.19
C ALA A 76 -7.81 -7.82 -4.30
N ARG A 77 -8.97 -7.45 -4.78
CA ARG A 77 -9.09 -6.48 -5.86
C ARG A 77 -10.25 -5.52 -5.64
N ASN A 78 -10.12 -4.33 -6.19
CA ASN A 78 -11.13 -3.31 -6.23
C ASN A 78 -11.31 -2.86 -7.68
N GLU A 79 -12.47 -3.13 -8.24
CA GLU A 79 -12.75 -2.84 -9.65
C GLU A 79 -13.54 -1.54 -9.79
N TYR A 80 -13.03 -0.67 -10.64
CA TYR A 80 -13.71 0.55 -11.06
C TYR A 80 -14.14 0.40 -12.52
N PRO A 81 -15.09 1.21 -13.00
CA PRO A 81 -15.57 1.11 -14.38
C PRO A 81 -14.47 1.25 -15.44
N THR A 82 -13.43 2.05 -15.15
CA THR A 82 -12.35 2.35 -16.10
C THR A 82 -11.00 1.74 -15.72
N ALA A 83 -10.90 1.15 -14.53
CA ALA A 83 -9.63 0.62 -14.04
C ALA A 83 -9.89 -0.42 -12.95
N SER A 84 -8.91 -1.26 -12.72
CA SER A 84 -8.93 -2.15 -11.57
C SER A 84 -7.64 -2.00 -10.78
N GLN A 85 -7.75 -2.07 -9.46
CA GLN A 85 -6.63 -2.06 -8.55
C GLN A 85 -6.66 -3.35 -7.74
N GLY A 86 -5.51 -3.86 -7.41
CA GLY A 86 -5.44 -5.05 -6.61
C GLY A 86 -4.10 -5.18 -5.90
N PHE A 87 -4.09 -6.01 -4.90
CA PHE A 87 -2.86 -6.41 -4.24
C PHE A 87 -2.91 -7.89 -3.94
N PHE A 88 -1.75 -8.48 -3.81
CA PHE A 88 -1.65 -9.85 -3.34
C PHE A 88 -0.57 -9.95 -2.28
N ILE A 89 -0.79 -10.86 -1.33
CA ILE A 89 0.13 -11.15 -0.25
C ILE A 89 0.49 -12.62 -0.36
N TYR A 90 1.76 -12.91 -0.27
CA TYR A 90 2.25 -14.29 -0.32
C TYR A 90 3.33 -14.49 0.71
N SER A 91 3.52 -15.75 1.09
CA SER A 91 4.59 -16.16 1.97
C SER A 91 5.36 -17.31 1.33
N TYR A 92 6.66 -17.36 1.59
CA TYR A 92 7.50 -18.46 1.17
C TYR A 92 8.54 -18.76 2.26
N PRO A 93 9.09 -20.00 2.31
CA PRO A 93 10.03 -20.35 3.34
C PRO A 93 11.30 -19.50 3.30
N TYR A 94 11.76 -19.08 4.46
CA TYR A 94 13.04 -18.39 4.59
C TYR A 94 14.17 -19.42 4.59
N GLU A 95 15.03 -19.36 3.59
CA GLU A 95 16.15 -20.28 3.40
C GLU A 95 17.51 -19.57 3.54
N GLY A 96 17.60 -18.60 4.44
CA GLY A 96 18.79 -17.79 4.63
C GLY A 96 18.79 -16.53 3.76
N LYS A 97 19.93 -15.84 3.72
CA LYS A 97 20.05 -14.58 2.96
C LYS A 97 19.80 -14.74 1.46
N GLN A 98 19.99 -15.93 0.94
CA GLN A 98 19.78 -16.25 -0.47
C GLN A 98 18.33 -16.07 -0.91
N SER A 99 17.38 -16.29 0.01
CA SER A 99 15.96 -16.11 -0.27
C SER A 99 15.51 -14.65 -0.31
N LEU A 100 16.39 -13.73 0.08
CA LEU A 100 16.12 -12.29 0.12
C LEU A 100 16.91 -11.50 -0.93
N THR A 101 17.53 -12.18 -1.89
CA THR A 101 18.18 -11.50 -3.02
C THR A 101 17.13 -10.91 -3.97
N GLU A 102 17.55 -9.94 -4.78
CA GLU A 102 16.65 -9.32 -5.75
C GLU A 102 16.06 -10.36 -6.70
N GLU A 103 16.89 -11.26 -7.21
CA GLU A 103 16.45 -12.35 -8.10
C GLU A 103 15.44 -13.28 -7.42
N ALA A 104 15.70 -13.64 -6.16
CA ALA A 104 14.79 -14.51 -5.41
C ALA A 104 13.45 -13.82 -5.13
N LEU A 105 13.46 -12.54 -4.79
CA LEU A 105 12.25 -11.76 -4.56
C LEU A 105 11.41 -11.61 -5.82
N VAL A 106 12.04 -11.30 -6.94
CA VAL A 106 11.38 -11.19 -8.25
C VAL A 106 10.81 -12.53 -8.70
N ALA A 107 11.57 -13.61 -8.55
CA ALA A 107 11.11 -14.96 -8.89
C ALA A 107 9.90 -15.38 -8.05
N ALA A 108 9.92 -15.13 -6.76
CA ALA A 108 8.80 -15.42 -5.87
C ALA A 108 7.56 -14.61 -6.27
N ARG A 109 7.73 -13.31 -6.49
CA ARG A 109 6.65 -12.45 -6.96
C ARG A 109 6.03 -12.96 -8.26
N ASN A 110 6.85 -13.31 -9.25
CA ASN A 110 6.38 -13.79 -10.54
C ASN A 110 5.64 -15.11 -10.42
N LYS A 111 6.12 -16.01 -9.57
CA LYS A 111 5.47 -17.29 -9.28
C LYS A 111 4.05 -17.08 -8.75
N TYR A 112 3.89 -16.20 -7.76
CA TYR A 112 2.58 -15.93 -7.17
C TYR A 112 1.70 -15.06 -8.08
N ALA A 113 2.28 -14.11 -8.78
CA ALA A 113 1.55 -13.28 -9.73
C ALA A 113 0.95 -14.10 -10.89
N ALA A 114 1.61 -15.18 -11.28
CA ALA A 114 1.09 -16.09 -12.33
C ALA A 114 -0.20 -16.80 -11.90
N GLN A 115 -0.51 -16.86 -10.62
CA GLN A 115 -1.76 -17.42 -10.11
C GLN A 115 -2.94 -16.46 -10.27
N ILE A 116 -2.67 -15.18 -10.52
CA ILE A 116 -3.69 -14.16 -10.75
C ILE A 116 -4.10 -14.27 -12.23
N ARG A 117 -5.32 -14.71 -12.45
CA ARG A 117 -5.89 -14.79 -13.79
C ARG A 117 -7.04 -13.81 -13.90
N THR A 118 -7.00 -13.02 -14.91
CA THR A 118 -8.07 -12.10 -15.26
C THR A 118 -9.06 -12.76 -16.19
#